data_04263103e3855fe8f90aa55565a89e96
#
_entry.id   04263103e3855fe8f90aa55565a89e96
#
_cell.length_a   1.000
_cell.length_b   1.000
_cell.length_c   1.000
_cell.angle_alpha   90.00
_cell.angle_beta   90.00
_cell.angle_gamma   90.00
#
_symmetry.space_group_name_H-M   'P 1'
#
loop_
_entity.id
_entity.type
_entity.pdbx_description
1 polymer ?
#
loop_
_entity_poly.entity_id
_entity_poly.type
_entity_poly.pdbx_seq_one_letter_code
_entity_poly.pdbx_strand_id
1 'polypeptide(L)'
;PDMYNHVITMLYRDYIPARNYFYAGQNYHQGTNYVHVRFACDLFPLWILDKMGAGGIYSSSARFVLYDIIYRRRPDGVLMPAGDDYPQNRPALLTMPTPMFLASSYYKDEYLAYEFERNPHLNKSGNESMNHCLIYELLWRDYDLKGKSPDDLPLTRYSGTPYGWMIARTGWDANSVIAEMKINEQFVGNHQHMDGGSFQLYYRGPLAIDAGAYQGSSGGYNSPHNKNFFKRTIAHNSLLVYNPDEKFACWNYGGGGKTEFAANDGGQRMPGDCWETCRSFKQLLSKEYTTGKVLGHGFGPDTYKPDYSYLKGDITQAYTEKVKEAKRSFVFLNLHAAEVPGALIVFDKVVSSDPQFKKFWLLHSIEEPVIEGNRFTVRRTKNGDTGMLQNHVLLPETGNAQIEKVGGKG
;
A
#
# COMPACT_ATOMS: atom_id res chain seq x y z
N PRO A 1 13.93 37.81 10.36
CA PRO A 1 14.24 37.62 8.91
C PRO A 1 14.83 36.23 8.66
N ASP A 2 15.79 35.80 9.49
CA ASP A 2 16.55 34.56 9.22
C ASP A 2 15.71 33.29 9.34
N MET A 3 14.86 33.18 10.36
CA MET A 3 13.94 32.04 10.52
C MET A 3 12.93 31.97 9.38
N TYR A 4 12.33 33.09 8.99
CA TYR A 4 11.42 33.16 7.87
C TYR A 4 12.08 32.70 6.57
N ASN A 5 13.24 33.26 6.26
CA ASN A 5 14.00 32.91 5.06
C ASN A 5 14.42 31.43 5.07
N HIS A 6 14.79 30.89 6.24
CA HIS A 6 15.11 29.47 6.39
C HIS A 6 13.90 28.58 6.08
N VAL A 7 12.75 28.85 6.70
CA VAL A 7 11.52 28.06 6.49
C VAL A 7 11.05 28.12 5.04
N ILE A 8 11.02 29.31 4.44
CA ILE A 8 10.61 29.48 3.03
C ILE A 8 11.59 28.75 2.09
N THR A 9 12.88 28.84 2.36
CA THR A 9 13.88 28.12 1.56
C THR A 9 13.66 26.61 1.64
N MET A 10 13.46 26.05 2.84
CA MET A 10 13.19 24.63 3.03
C MET A 10 11.92 24.20 2.30
N LEU A 11 10.87 25.03 2.40
CA LEU A 11 9.57 24.75 1.76
C LEU A 11 9.71 24.64 0.25
N TYR A 12 10.33 25.63 -0.41
CA TYR A 12 10.42 25.68 -1.87
C TYR A 12 11.54 24.82 -2.45
N ARG A 13 12.64 24.61 -1.73
CA ARG A 13 13.77 23.83 -2.22
C ARG A 13 13.59 22.31 -2.04
N ASP A 14 13.04 21.89 -0.91
CA ASP A 14 12.99 20.48 -0.55
C ASP A 14 11.55 19.95 -0.43
N TYR A 15 10.69 20.63 0.32
CA TYR A 15 9.38 20.09 0.68
C TYR A 15 8.41 20.02 -0.51
N ILE A 16 8.17 21.13 -1.19
CA ILE A 16 7.23 21.16 -2.33
C ILE A 16 7.74 20.26 -3.48
N PRO A 17 9.01 20.27 -3.88
CA PRO A 17 9.50 19.35 -4.89
C PRO A 17 9.34 17.86 -4.49
N ALA A 18 9.62 17.50 -3.23
CA ALA A 18 9.43 16.14 -2.74
C ALA A 18 7.95 15.73 -2.77
N ARG A 19 7.05 16.62 -2.35
CA ARG A 19 5.59 16.36 -2.42
C ARG A 19 5.11 16.20 -3.87
N ASN A 20 5.54 17.07 -4.77
CA ASN A 20 5.18 16.96 -6.18
C ASN A 20 5.71 15.64 -6.81
N TYR A 21 6.88 15.19 -6.40
CA TYR A 21 7.41 13.90 -6.81
C TYR A 21 6.50 12.74 -6.37
N PHE A 22 6.06 12.74 -5.11
CA PHE A 22 5.12 11.72 -4.61
C PHE A 22 3.76 11.84 -5.28
N TYR A 23 3.23 13.06 -5.40
CA TYR A 23 1.88 13.27 -5.94
C TYR A 23 1.79 13.01 -7.44
N ALA A 24 2.90 13.03 -8.18
CA ALA A 24 2.94 12.59 -9.58
C ALA A 24 2.43 11.15 -9.74
N GLY A 25 2.71 10.27 -8.79
CA GLY A 25 2.18 8.90 -8.74
C GLY A 25 0.76 8.79 -8.18
N GLN A 26 0.13 9.90 -7.80
CA GLN A 26 -1.27 9.96 -7.36
C GLN A 26 -1.57 9.06 -6.15
N ASN A 27 -0.65 8.92 -5.23
CA ASN A 27 -0.77 8.09 -4.05
C ASN A 27 0.01 8.68 -2.87
N TYR A 28 -0.03 8.01 -1.71
CA TYR A 28 0.68 8.42 -0.51
C TYR A 28 1.59 7.28 0.00
N HIS A 29 2.89 7.53 0.10
CA HIS A 29 3.91 6.52 0.39
C HIS A 29 3.81 5.84 1.77
N GLN A 30 3.10 6.44 2.72
CA GLN A 30 2.99 5.91 4.09
C GLN A 30 1.73 5.06 4.31
N GLY A 31 1.00 4.76 3.23
CA GLY A 31 -0.13 3.85 3.27
C GLY A 31 -1.43 4.42 3.81
N THR A 32 -2.38 3.51 4.01
CA THR A 32 -3.79 3.81 4.25
C THR A 32 -4.06 4.50 5.58
N ASN A 33 -3.35 4.13 6.63
CA ASN A 33 -3.57 4.70 7.95
C ASN A 33 -3.00 6.13 8.07
N TYR A 34 -1.86 6.39 7.42
CA TYR A 34 -1.16 7.67 7.60
C TYR A 34 -1.52 8.74 6.58
N VAL A 35 -2.10 8.38 5.43
CA VAL A 35 -2.57 9.38 4.45
C VAL A 35 -3.60 10.33 5.05
N HIS A 36 -4.49 9.83 5.91
CA HIS A 36 -5.54 10.65 6.54
C HIS A 36 -5.00 11.77 7.42
N VAL A 37 -3.93 11.49 8.17
CA VAL A 37 -3.30 12.49 9.06
C VAL A 37 -2.40 13.41 8.27
N ARG A 38 -1.53 12.82 7.45
CA ARG A 38 -0.38 13.54 6.92
C ARG A 38 -0.71 14.32 5.68
N PHE A 39 -1.61 13.82 4.83
CA PHE A 39 -2.06 14.56 3.66
C PHE A 39 -2.91 15.79 4.06
N ALA A 40 -3.62 15.73 5.18
CA ALA A 40 -4.27 16.92 5.72
C ALA A 40 -3.27 18.05 6.02
N CYS A 41 -2.07 17.70 6.54
CA CYS A 41 -1.01 18.68 6.79
C CYS A 41 -0.49 19.33 5.50
N ASP A 42 -0.62 18.66 4.35
CA ASP A 42 -0.27 19.22 3.05
C ASP A 42 -1.41 20.08 2.47
N LEU A 43 -2.65 19.72 2.74
CA LEU A 43 -3.83 20.45 2.28
C LEU A 43 -4.03 21.79 3.00
N PHE A 44 -3.68 21.90 4.29
CA PHE A 44 -3.80 23.17 5.00
C PHE A 44 -2.94 24.29 4.38
N PRO A 45 -1.64 24.10 4.12
CA PRO A 45 -0.85 25.11 3.41
C PRO A 45 -1.40 25.44 2.03
N LEU A 46 -1.91 24.43 1.29
CA LEU A 46 -2.52 24.64 -0.02
C LEU A 46 -3.69 25.60 0.07
N TRP A 47 -4.62 25.39 1.00
CA TRP A 47 -5.76 26.29 1.26
C TRP A 47 -5.33 27.69 1.67
N ILE A 48 -4.38 27.80 2.60
CA ILE A 48 -3.92 29.08 3.13
C ILE A 48 -3.24 29.90 2.05
N LEU A 49 -2.30 29.30 1.33
CA LEU A 49 -1.55 29.97 0.26
C LEU A 49 -2.45 30.38 -0.91
N ASP A 50 -3.44 29.55 -1.25
CA ASP A 50 -4.45 29.90 -2.26
C ASP A 50 -5.23 31.16 -1.85
N LYS A 51 -5.71 31.23 -0.62
CA LYS A 51 -6.39 32.42 -0.07
C LYS A 51 -5.50 33.67 0.01
N MET A 52 -4.19 33.47 0.09
CA MET A 52 -3.22 34.56 0.05
C MET A 52 -2.82 34.96 -1.38
N GLY A 53 -3.39 34.34 -2.41
CA GLY A 53 -3.06 34.62 -3.81
C GLY A 53 -1.81 33.89 -4.33
N ALA A 54 -1.27 32.92 -3.57
CA ALA A 54 -0.12 32.09 -3.94
C ALA A 54 -0.54 30.64 -4.15
N GLY A 55 -1.67 30.40 -4.81
CA GLY A 55 -2.20 29.07 -5.09
C GLY A 55 -1.34 28.22 -6.03
N GLY A 56 -1.72 26.93 -6.17
CA GLY A 56 -1.07 26.04 -7.12
C GLY A 56 0.31 25.53 -6.73
N ILE A 57 0.63 25.47 -5.42
CA ILE A 57 1.93 25.03 -4.92
C ILE A 57 2.22 23.56 -5.21
N TYR A 58 1.17 22.73 -5.37
CA TYR A 58 1.29 21.32 -5.76
C TYR A 58 0.80 21.11 -7.19
N SER A 59 1.33 20.04 -7.82
CA SER A 59 0.86 19.62 -9.14
C SER A 59 -0.63 19.22 -9.11
N SER A 60 -1.31 19.30 -10.25
CA SER A 60 -2.70 18.89 -10.39
C SER A 60 -2.96 17.42 -10.02
N SER A 61 -1.94 16.58 -10.04
CA SER A 61 -2.01 15.18 -9.64
C SER A 61 -2.31 15.00 -8.14
N ALA A 62 -2.03 16.01 -7.30
CA ALA A 62 -2.31 15.96 -5.86
C ALA A 62 -3.80 15.72 -5.55
N ARG A 63 -4.72 16.16 -6.43
CA ARG A 63 -6.16 15.91 -6.29
C ARG A 63 -6.53 14.41 -6.23
N PHE A 64 -5.71 13.55 -6.85
CA PHE A 64 -5.99 12.11 -6.96
C PHE A 64 -5.33 11.26 -5.88
N VAL A 65 -4.61 11.86 -4.93
CA VAL A 65 -3.92 11.11 -3.87
C VAL A 65 -4.90 10.25 -3.06
N LEU A 66 -6.05 10.81 -2.69
CA LEU A 66 -7.07 10.13 -1.89
C LEU A 66 -7.92 9.13 -2.69
N TYR A 67 -7.79 9.08 -4.02
CA TYR A 67 -8.45 8.04 -4.82
C TYR A 67 -7.95 6.64 -4.48
N ASP A 68 -6.72 6.52 -3.96
CA ASP A 68 -6.24 5.24 -3.43
C ASP A 68 -7.17 4.65 -2.37
N ILE A 69 -7.75 5.50 -1.50
CA ILE A 69 -8.73 5.09 -0.49
C ILE A 69 -10.02 4.59 -1.14
N ILE A 70 -10.52 5.26 -2.20
CA ILE A 70 -11.72 4.83 -2.92
C ILE A 70 -11.51 3.42 -3.50
N TYR A 71 -10.38 3.20 -4.16
CA TYR A 71 -10.07 1.92 -4.82
C TYR A 71 -9.75 0.79 -3.83
N ARG A 72 -9.15 1.10 -2.67
CA ARG A 72 -8.89 0.12 -1.60
C ARG A 72 -10.08 -0.25 -0.77
N ARG A 73 -11.17 0.53 -0.86
CA ARG A 73 -12.36 0.25 -0.07
C ARG A 73 -13.03 -1.02 -0.55
N ARG A 74 -13.14 -1.97 0.35
CA ARG A 74 -13.82 -3.24 0.15
C ARG A 74 -15.33 -3.06 0.34
N PRO A 75 -16.17 -3.95 -0.23
CA PRO A 75 -17.61 -3.93 -0.02
C PRO A 75 -18.04 -3.99 1.46
N ASP A 76 -17.24 -4.63 2.31
CA ASP A 76 -17.49 -4.69 3.77
C ASP A 76 -17.13 -3.39 4.52
N GLY A 77 -16.76 -2.32 3.80
CA GLY A 77 -16.42 -1.03 4.36
C GLY A 77 -15.01 -0.92 4.93
N VAL A 78 -14.23 -2.00 4.94
CA VAL A 78 -12.84 -2.01 5.39
C VAL A 78 -11.91 -1.67 4.22
N LEU A 79 -10.77 -1.04 4.49
CA LEU A 79 -9.76 -0.81 3.45
C LEU A 79 -8.84 -2.04 3.33
N MET A 80 -8.34 -2.29 2.14
CA MET A 80 -7.15 -3.13 1.97
C MET A 80 -5.95 -2.36 2.50
N PRO A 81 -5.23 -2.87 3.52
CA PRO A 81 -4.17 -2.12 4.16
C PRO A 81 -2.97 -1.92 3.25
N ALA A 82 -2.24 -0.85 3.49
CA ALA A 82 -0.93 -0.60 2.92
C ALA A 82 -0.09 0.17 3.93
N GLY A 83 1.17 -0.23 4.10
CA GLY A 83 2.04 0.32 5.13
C GLY A 83 1.56 0.01 6.55
N ASP A 84 2.05 0.75 7.54
CA ASP A 84 1.68 0.54 8.93
C ASP A 84 0.18 0.76 9.15
N ASP A 85 -0.58 -0.31 9.34
CA ASP A 85 -2.03 -0.30 9.52
C ASP A 85 -2.46 -1.32 10.59
N TYR A 86 -3.74 -1.47 10.79
CA TYR A 86 -4.34 -2.38 11.77
C TYR A 86 -4.77 -3.70 11.12
N PRO A 87 -5.01 -4.76 11.94
CA PRO A 87 -5.46 -6.05 11.42
C PRO A 87 -6.70 -5.96 10.51
N GLN A 88 -6.75 -6.85 9.52
CA GLN A 88 -7.81 -6.92 8.49
C GLN A 88 -9.25 -7.00 9.02
N ASN A 89 -9.44 -7.39 10.26
CA ASN A 89 -10.76 -7.50 10.88
C ASN A 89 -11.23 -6.20 11.55
N ARG A 90 -10.39 -5.17 11.59
CA ARG A 90 -10.77 -3.88 12.15
C ARG A 90 -11.45 -3.06 11.05
N PRO A 91 -12.63 -2.46 11.31
CA PRO A 91 -13.23 -1.54 10.37
C PRO A 91 -12.20 -0.48 10.01
N ALA A 92 -12.10 -0.14 8.74
CA ALA A 92 -11.29 0.99 8.32
C ALA A 92 -11.82 2.21 9.04
N LEU A 93 -11.11 2.57 10.04
CA LEU A 93 -11.34 3.82 10.72
C LEU A 93 -10.87 4.90 9.77
N LEU A 94 -11.77 5.36 8.92
CA LEU A 94 -11.67 6.74 8.45
C LEU A 94 -11.86 7.64 9.68
N THR A 95 -11.00 7.47 10.67
CA THR A 95 -11.00 8.24 11.90
C THR A 95 -10.66 9.70 11.68
N MET A 96 -10.26 10.04 10.46
CA MET A 96 -9.80 11.36 10.09
C MET A 96 -10.43 11.83 8.78
N PRO A 97 -11.67 12.29 8.80
CA PRO A 97 -12.36 12.75 7.59
C PRO A 97 -11.79 14.06 7.02
N THR A 98 -10.93 14.74 7.77
CA THR A 98 -10.39 16.07 7.44
C THR A 98 -9.81 16.15 6.02
N PRO A 99 -8.90 15.27 5.57
CA PRO A 99 -8.37 15.39 4.20
C PRO A 99 -9.43 15.18 3.13
N MET A 100 -10.47 14.37 3.41
CA MET A 100 -11.54 14.12 2.44
C MET A 100 -12.34 15.39 2.14
N PHE A 101 -12.85 16.11 3.17
CA PHE A 101 -13.59 17.34 2.92
C PHE A 101 -12.68 18.48 2.44
N LEU A 102 -11.44 18.56 2.91
CA LEU A 102 -10.49 19.58 2.44
C LEU A 102 -10.20 19.40 0.94
N ALA A 103 -9.90 18.19 0.52
CA ALA A 103 -9.60 17.89 -0.88
C ALA A 103 -10.84 18.00 -1.76
N SER A 104 -11.99 17.41 -1.35
CA SER A 104 -13.22 17.50 -2.12
C SER A 104 -13.65 18.94 -2.36
N SER A 105 -13.60 19.76 -1.34
CA SER A 105 -14.00 21.17 -1.42
C SER A 105 -13.04 22.02 -2.24
N TYR A 106 -11.73 21.78 -2.09
CA TYR A 106 -10.70 22.50 -2.84
C TYR A 106 -10.74 22.17 -4.33
N TYR A 107 -10.78 20.87 -4.67
CA TYR A 107 -10.74 20.41 -6.04
C TYR A 107 -12.12 20.27 -6.70
N LYS A 108 -13.21 20.53 -5.96
CA LYS A 108 -14.61 20.31 -6.38
C LYS A 108 -14.81 18.86 -6.85
N ASP A 109 -14.37 17.92 -6.01
CA ASP A 109 -14.34 16.49 -6.31
C ASP A 109 -15.50 15.75 -5.65
N GLU A 110 -16.49 15.36 -6.43
CA GLU A 110 -17.72 14.70 -5.98
C GLU A 110 -17.46 13.30 -5.40
N TYR A 111 -16.45 12.56 -5.89
CA TYR A 111 -16.13 11.22 -5.36
C TYR A 111 -15.51 11.29 -3.98
N LEU A 112 -14.65 12.27 -3.73
CA LEU A 112 -14.10 12.52 -2.39
C LEU A 112 -15.17 13.08 -1.45
N ALA A 113 -16.13 13.85 -1.94
CA ALA A 113 -17.29 14.28 -1.16
C ALA A 113 -18.13 13.08 -0.72
N TYR A 114 -18.38 12.11 -1.61
CA TYR A 114 -19.08 10.87 -1.29
C TYR A 114 -18.34 10.05 -0.23
N GLU A 115 -17.01 9.91 -0.34
CA GLU A 115 -16.19 9.23 0.68
C GLU A 115 -16.29 9.91 2.03
N PHE A 116 -16.38 11.23 2.07
CA PHE A 116 -16.60 11.98 3.30
C PHE A 116 -17.99 11.72 3.86
N GLU A 117 -19.05 11.89 3.06
CA GLU A 117 -20.45 11.78 3.48
C GLU A 117 -20.84 10.40 4.03
N ARG A 118 -20.29 9.33 3.45
CA ARG A 118 -20.56 7.96 3.90
C ARG A 118 -19.75 7.51 5.10
N ASN A 119 -18.91 8.38 5.65
CA ASN A 119 -18.09 8.03 6.81
C ASN A 119 -18.98 7.84 8.05
N PRO A 120 -19.02 6.63 8.66
CA PRO A 120 -19.89 6.33 9.79
C PRO A 120 -19.52 7.09 11.07
N HIS A 121 -18.34 7.71 11.10
CA HIS A 121 -17.87 8.46 12.27
C HIS A 121 -18.26 9.94 12.25
N LEU A 122 -18.78 10.48 11.15
CA LEU A 122 -19.22 11.88 11.08
C LEU A 122 -20.37 12.19 12.03
N ASN A 123 -21.23 11.23 12.30
CA ASN A 123 -22.45 11.41 13.12
C ASN A 123 -22.28 10.95 14.57
N LYS A 124 -21.09 10.54 15.00
CA LYS A 124 -20.84 10.15 16.39
C LYS A 124 -20.35 11.36 17.18
N SER A 125 -21.20 11.87 18.06
CA SER A 125 -20.82 12.82 19.08
C SER A 125 -19.87 12.16 20.08
N GLY A 126 -18.68 12.70 20.24
CA GLY A 126 -17.74 12.26 21.26
C GLY A 126 -16.31 12.15 20.76
N ASN A 127 -15.39 12.07 21.67
CA ASN A 127 -13.91 12.09 21.53
C ASN A 127 -13.26 11.12 20.54
N GLU A 128 -14.00 10.46 19.68
CA GLU A 128 -13.48 9.44 18.77
C GLU A 128 -12.88 9.99 17.48
N SER A 129 -13.04 11.28 17.21
CA SER A 129 -12.36 11.92 16.09
C SER A 129 -11.31 12.90 16.56
N MET A 130 -10.24 12.42 17.16
CA MET A 130 -9.11 13.26 17.60
C MET A 130 -8.53 14.18 16.50
N ASN A 131 -8.95 13.99 15.25
CA ASN A 131 -8.40 14.67 14.08
C ASN A 131 -9.47 15.30 13.18
N HIS A 132 -10.72 15.34 13.62
CA HIS A 132 -11.79 16.07 12.95
C HIS A 132 -12.01 17.40 13.66
N CYS A 133 -11.58 18.48 13.05
CA CYS A 133 -11.79 19.80 13.57
C CYS A 133 -13.02 20.44 12.91
N LEU A 134 -14.14 20.48 13.64
CA LEU A 134 -15.41 21.06 13.15
C LEU A 134 -15.28 22.50 12.65
N ILE A 135 -14.36 23.28 13.23
CA ILE A 135 -14.14 24.64 12.77
C ILE A 135 -13.54 24.68 11.36
N TYR A 136 -12.68 23.75 11.02
CA TYR A 136 -12.14 23.65 9.66
C TYR A 136 -13.20 23.18 8.67
N GLU A 137 -14.06 22.26 9.09
CA GLU A 137 -15.21 21.86 8.26
C GLU A 137 -16.11 23.04 8.00
N LEU A 138 -16.48 23.80 9.04
CA LEU A 138 -17.32 24.99 8.91
C LEU A 138 -16.71 26.04 7.97
N LEU A 139 -15.39 26.25 8.03
CA LEU A 139 -14.70 27.30 7.28
C LEU A 139 -14.41 26.92 5.82
N TRP A 140 -14.17 25.62 5.53
CA TRP A 140 -13.61 25.20 4.25
C TRP A 140 -14.40 24.14 3.51
N ARG A 141 -15.40 23.51 4.15
CA ARG A 141 -16.27 22.57 3.45
C ARG A 141 -17.19 23.30 2.47
N ASP A 142 -17.26 22.77 1.26
CA ASP A 142 -18.28 23.15 0.28
C ASP A 142 -19.55 22.34 0.56
N TYR A 143 -20.57 22.99 1.15
CA TYR A 143 -21.84 22.35 1.50
C TYR A 143 -22.77 22.14 0.30
N ASP A 144 -22.50 22.81 -0.82
CA ASP A 144 -23.28 22.68 -2.06
C ASP A 144 -22.77 21.50 -2.91
N LEU A 145 -21.52 21.07 -2.70
CA LEU A 145 -20.94 19.93 -3.38
C LEU A 145 -21.57 18.63 -2.86
N LYS A 146 -22.24 17.89 -3.76
CA LYS A 146 -22.87 16.61 -3.43
C LYS A 146 -21.95 15.46 -3.80
N GLY A 147 -21.94 14.43 -2.94
CA GLY A 147 -21.19 13.21 -3.19
C GLY A 147 -21.77 12.40 -4.36
N LYS A 148 -20.87 11.83 -5.17
CA LYS A 148 -21.17 10.94 -6.27
C LYS A 148 -20.53 9.57 -6.04
N SER A 149 -21.35 8.49 -6.18
CA SER A 149 -20.86 7.11 -6.05
C SER A 149 -19.73 6.82 -7.04
N PRO A 150 -18.71 5.99 -6.65
CA PRO A 150 -17.62 5.63 -7.55
C PRO A 150 -17.98 4.63 -8.66
N ASP A 151 -19.25 4.26 -8.80
CA ASP A 151 -19.72 3.18 -9.70
C ASP A 151 -19.39 3.43 -11.19
N ASP A 152 -19.15 4.67 -11.58
CA ASP A 152 -18.75 5.07 -12.93
C ASP A 152 -17.23 5.33 -13.07
N LEU A 153 -16.47 5.15 -12.02
CA LEU A 153 -15.00 5.20 -12.12
C LEU A 153 -14.46 3.95 -12.83
N PRO A 154 -13.31 4.07 -13.53
CA PRO A 154 -12.63 2.91 -14.10
C PRO A 154 -12.39 1.81 -13.07
N LEU A 155 -12.50 0.54 -13.47
CA LEU A 155 -12.28 -0.59 -12.57
C LEU A 155 -10.79 -0.82 -12.23
N THR A 156 -9.89 -0.21 -12.98
CA THR A 156 -8.45 -0.31 -12.75
C THR A 156 -7.83 1.06 -12.54
N ARG A 157 -7.01 1.16 -11.51
CA ARG A 157 -6.21 2.33 -11.19
C ARG A 157 -4.74 1.97 -11.11
N TYR A 158 -3.91 2.70 -11.83
CA TYR A 158 -2.46 2.61 -11.74
C TYR A 158 -1.88 3.86 -11.07
N SER A 159 -1.09 3.65 -10.04
CA SER A 159 -0.28 4.68 -9.38
C SER A 159 1.15 4.58 -9.91
N GLY A 160 1.55 5.58 -10.70
CA GLY A 160 2.86 5.62 -11.35
C GLY A 160 4.03 5.83 -10.38
N THR A 161 5.19 6.17 -10.95
CA THR A 161 6.38 6.52 -10.14
C THR A 161 6.05 7.59 -9.10
N PRO A 162 6.49 7.41 -7.83
CA PRO A 162 7.48 6.44 -7.33
C PRO A 162 6.90 5.13 -6.78
N TYR A 163 5.63 4.83 -7.01
CA TYR A 163 4.96 3.67 -6.41
C TYR A 163 5.03 2.42 -7.30
N GLY A 164 4.53 2.52 -8.52
CA GLY A 164 4.33 1.35 -9.36
C GLY A 164 3.31 0.39 -8.75
N TRP A 165 2.13 0.90 -8.33
CA TRP A 165 1.05 0.12 -7.74
C TRP A 165 -0.15 0.08 -8.68
N MET A 166 -0.86 -1.03 -8.67
CA MET A 166 -2.10 -1.17 -9.43
C MET A 166 -3.17 -1.83 -8.56
N ILE A 167 -4.37 -1.27 -8.59
CA ILE A 167 -5.57 -1.89 -8.03
C ILE A 167 -6.53 -2.16 -9.18
N ALA A 168 -6.96 -3.40 -9.31
CA ALA A 168 -7.91 -3.86 -10.31
C ALA A 168 -9.12 -4.50 -9.63
N ARG A 169 -10.31 -4.23 -10.18
CA ARG A 169 -11.60 -4.69 -9.66
C ARG A 169 -12.41 -5.34 -10.76
N THR A 170 -13.29 -6.27 -10.39
CA THR A 170 -14.29 -6.79 -11.35
C THR A 170 -15.58 -5.96 -11.37
N GLY A 171 -15.76 -5.07 -10.38
CA GLY A 171 -16.92 -4.19 -10.23
C GLY A 171 -16.79 -3.33 -8.98
N TRP A 172 -17.86 -2.58 -8.69
CA TRP A 172 -18.00 -1.76 -7.48
C TRP A 172 -19.01 -2.33 -6.47
N ASP A 173 -19.70 -3.41 -6.84
CA ASP A 173 -20.71 -4.07 -6.01
C ASP A 173 -20.13 -5.02 -4.95
N ALA A 174 -21.02 -5.61 -4.15
CA ALA A 174 -20.65 -6.52 -3.05
C ALA A 174 -19.97 -7.83 -3.51
N ASN A 175 -20.14 -8.22 -4.76
CA ASN A 175 -19.57 -9.43 -5.34
C ASN A 175 -18.27 -9.19 -6.12
N SER A 176 -17.73 -7.99 -6.02
CA SER A 176 -16.53 -7.62 -6.75
C SER A 176 -15.27 -8.25 -6.16
N VAL A 177 -14.42 -8.78 -7.02
CA VAL A 177 -13.04 -9.13 -6.70
C VAL A 177 -12.20 -7.86 -6.71
N ILE A 178 -11.28 -7.74 -5.76
CA ILE A 178 -10.29 -6.66 -5.72
C ILE A 178 -8.90 -7.28 -5.64
N ALA A 179 -8.03 -6.89 -6.57
CA ALA A 179 -6.63 -7.25 -6.59
C ALA A 179 -5.75 -6.00 -6.45
N GLU A 180 -4.86 -6.00 -5.49
CA GLU A 180 -3.75 -5.05 -5.41
C GLU A 180 -2.48 -5.74 -5.88
N MET A 181 -1.66 -5.03 -6.66
CA MET A 181 -0.38 -5.46 -7.19
C MET A 181 0.64 -4.33 -7.00
N LYS A 182 1.80 -4.63 -6.45
CA LYS A 182 2.84 -3.63 -6.13
C LYS A 182 4.19 -4.00 -6.74
N ILE A 183 4.92 -2.99 -7.20
CA ILE A 183 6.35 -3.11 -7.51
C ILE A 183 7.18 -2.40 -6.46
N ASN A 184 6.75 -1.25 -5.96
CA ASN A 184 7.49 -0.37 -5.08
C ASN A 184 8.80 0.11 -5.71
N GLU A 185 8.70 1.14 -6.55
CA GLU A 185 9.88 1.67 -7.24
C GLU A 185 10.83 2.37 -6.27
N GLN A 186 10.29 2.92 -5.17
CA GLN A 186 11.09 3.63 -4.19
C GLN A 186 10.67 3.34 -2.74
N PHE A 187 11.66 3.18 -1.88
CA PHE A 187 11.47 3.07 -0.45
C PHE A 187 11.94 4.35 0.25
N VAL A 188 11.08 4.96 1.03
CA VAL A 188 11.34 6.23 1.69
C VAL A 188 11.44 6.09 3.21
N GLY A 189 11.11 4.92 3.72
CA GLY A 189 11.14 4.64 5.15
C GLY A 189 9.85 5.02 5.88
N ASN A 190 9.97 5.25 7.17
CA ASN A 190 8.89 5.55 8.11
C ASN A 190 7.83 4.43 8.13
N HIS A 191 6.61 4.68 7.68
CA HIS A 191 5.50 3.71 7.71
C HIS A 191 5.37 2.85 6.46
N GLN A 192 6.29 2.97 5.52
CA GLN A 192 6.37 2.10 4.35
C GLN A 192 6.98 0.75 4.71
N HIS A 193 6.53 -0.32 4.05
CA HIS A 193 7.02 -1.69 4.25
C HIS A 193 7.98 -2.13 3.15
N MET A 194 8.76 -3.20 3.43
CA MET A 194 9.62 -3.87 2.45
C MET A 194 8.80 -4.92 1.71
N ASP A 195 7.81 -4.45 0.97
CA ASP A 195 6.76 -5.24 0.33
C ASP A 195 6.76 -5.13 -1.20
N GLY A 196 7.92 -4.82 -1.78
CA GLY A 196 8.09 -4.81 -3.23
C GLY A 196 7.71 -6.15 -3.86
N GLY A 197 6.92 -6.12 -4.92
CA GLY A 197 6.38 -7.31 -5.55
C GLY A 197 5.23 -7.97 -4.79
N SER A 198 4.64 -7.36 -3.78
CA SER A 198 3.53 -7.95 -3.05
C SER A 198 2.19 -7.78 -3.78
N PHE A 199 1.20 -8.55 -3.34
CA PHE A 199 -0.17 -8.46 -3.82
C PHE A 199 -1.16 -8.80 -2.71
N GLN A 200 -2.41 -8.35 -2.87
CA GLN A 200 -3.53 -8.72 -2.01
C GLN A 200 -4.74 -9.10 -2.87
N LEU A 201 -5.60 -9.98 -2.36
CA LEU A 201 -6.85 -10.38 -3.00
C LEU A 201 -8.01 -10.34 -2.02
N TYR A 202 -9.10 -9.77 -2.46
CA TYR A 202 -10.38 -9.77 -1.76
C TYR A 202 -11.49 -10.31 -2.67
N TYR A 203 -12.32 -11.20 -2.15
CA TYR A 203 -13.60 -11.60 -2.72
C TYR A 203 -14.49 -12.13 -1.60
N ARG A 204 -15.56 -11.40 -1.28
CA ARG A 204 -16.48 -11.73 -0.15
C ARG A 204 -15.75 -11.95 1.18
N GLY A 205 -14.56 -11.41 1.30
CA GLY A 205 -13.65 -11.52 2.44
C GLY A 205 -12.19 -11.38 1.98
N PRO A 206 -11.27 -11.00 2.88
CA PRO A 206 -9.84 -10.96 2.58
C PRO A 206 -9.30 -12.40 2.43
N LEU A 207 -8.71 -12.73 1.30
CA LEU A 207 -8.25 -14.06 0.91
C LEU A 207 -6.72 -14.18 0.85
N ALA A 208 -6.06 -13.28 0.12
CA ALA A 208 -4.62 -13.08 0.22
C ALA A 208 -4.40 -11.73 0.89
N ILE A 209 -3.78 -11.71 2.06
CA ILE A 209 -3.70 -10.52 2.90
C ILE A 209 -2.29 -9.97 3.00
N ASP A 210 -2.18 -8.69 3.32
CA ASP A 210 -1.02 -8.13 3.99
C ASP A 210 -1.10 -8.52 5.47
N ALA A 211 -0.15 -9.32 5.97
CA ALA A 211 -0.08 -9.73 7.36
C ALA A 211 0.70 -8.73 8.23
N GLY A 212 1.30 -7.73 7.60
CA GLY A 212 2.02 -6.65 8.25
C GLY A 212 1.08 -5.67 8.94
N ALA A 213 0.80 -5.88 10.24
CA ALA A 213 -0.15 -5.06 10.97
C ALA A 213 0.29 -4.82 12.42
N TYR A 214 -0.12 -3.68 12.99
CA TYR A 214 0.04 -3.40 14.40
C TYR A 214 -0.66 -4.44 15.27
N GLN A 215 -0.01 -4.89 16.35
CA GLN A 215 -0.56 -5.86 17.29
C GLN A 215 -0.57 -5.30 18.72
N GLY A 216 -1.63 -4.55 19.04
CA GLY A 216 -1.81 -4.00 20.39
C GLY A 216 -0.66 -3.10 20.84
N SER A 217 -0.51 -2.93 22.15
CA SER A 217 0.51 -2.05 22.75
C SER A 217 1.94 -2.57 22.61
N SER A 218 2.13 -3.90 22.56
CA SER A 218 3.44 -4.54 22.42
C SER A 218 3.92 -4.68 20.98
N GLY A 219 3.02 -4.54 20.02
CA GLY A 219 3.29 -4.67 18.58
C GLY A 219 3.21 -3.36 17.81
N GLY A 220 3.40 -2.20 18.47
CA GLY A 220 3.37 -0.88 17.84
C GLY A 220 4.67 -0.52 17.11
N TYR A 221 4.74 0.72 16.64
CA TYR A 221 5.90 1.28 15.96
C TYR A 221 7.17 1.15 16.80
N ASN A 222 8.29 0.78 16.19
CA ASN A 222 9.58 0.47 16.82
C ASN A 222 9.62 -0.76 17.76
N SER A 223 8.53 -1.51 17.90
CA SER A 223 8.56 -2.76 18.65
C SER A 223 9.42 -3.83 17.95
N PRO A 224 9.84 -4.90 18.67
CA PRO A 224 10.46 -6.07 18.05
C PRO A 224 9.58 -6.67 16.93
N HIS A 225 8.27 -6.72 17.12
CA HIS A 225 7.32 -7.17 16.10
C HIS A 225 7.36 -6.27 14.85
N ASN A 226 7.43 -4.95 15.02
CA ASN A 226 7.56 -4.01 13.91
C ASN A 226 8.84 -4.25 13.10
N LYS A 227 9.98 -4.39 13.79
CA LYS A 227 11.30 -4.50 13.18
C LYS A 227 11.58 -5.87 12.55
N ASN A 228 11.01 -6.94 13.10
CA ASN A 228 11.34 -8.32 12.72
C ASN A 228 10.25 -8.99 11.89
N PHE A 229 9.06 -8.44 11.84
CA PHE A 229 7.93 -9.06 11.14
C PHE A 229 7.17 -8.07 10.28
N PHE A 230 6.34 -7.18 10.85
CA PHE A 230 5.28 -6.59 10.05
C PHE A 230 5.76 -5.58 8.99
N LYS A 231 6.94 -4.96 9.14
CA LYS A 231 7.56 -4.17 8.05
C LYS A 231 8.42 -4.99 7.11
N ARG A 232 8.73 -6.22 7.49
CA ARG A 232 9.62 -7.09 6.74
C ARG A 232 8.88 -7.84 5.65
N THR A 233 9.62 -8.23 4.62
CA THR A 233 9.08 -8.96 3.46
C THR A 233 8.36 -10.25 3.86
N ILE A 234 8.77 -10.88 4.96
CA ILE A 234 8.15 -12.10 5.47
C ILE A 234 6.66 -11.94 5.82
N ALA A 235 6.17 -10.72 6.07
CA ALA A 235 4.76 -10.45 6.36
C ALA A 235 3.91 -10.18 5.11
N HIS A 236 4.50 -10.25 3.92
CA HIS A 236 3.85 -9.85 2.68
C HIS A 236 3.86 -10.97 1.62
N ASN A 237 2.90 -10.95 0.70
CA ASN A 237 2.80 -11.91 -0.40
C ASN A 237 3.86 -11.63 -1.47
N SER A 238 5.12 -11.84 -1.14
CA SER A 238 6.26 -11.55 -1.97
C SER A 238 7.27 -12.71 -1.98
N LEU A 239 8.53 -12.43 -2.23
CA LEU A 239 9.60 -13.42 -2.39
C LEU A 239 10.64 -13.27 -1.29
N LEU A 240 11.13 -14.40 -0.75
CA LEU A 240 12.31 -14.44 0.08
C LEU A 240 13.43 -15.21 -0.63
N VAL A 241 14.65 -14.75 -0.49
CA VAL A 241 15.87 -15.44 -0.91
C VAL A 241 16.78 -15.48 0.32
N TYR A 242 16.89 -16.65 0.94
CA TYR A 242 17.54 -16.79 2.23
C TYR A 242 19.04 -17.06 2.08
N ASN A 243 19.83 -16.04 2.44
CA ASN A 243 21.28 -16.16 2.66
C ASN A 243 21.49 -16.21 4.18
N PRO A 244 22.03 -17.32 4.74
CA PRO A 244 22.19 -17.46 6.20
C PRO A 244 23.15 -16.45 6.82
N ASP A 245 24.08 -15.90 6.04
CA ASP A 245 25.09 -14.94 6.51
C ASP A 245 24.64 -13.49 6.44
N GLU A 246 23.43 -13.23 5.89
CA GLU A 246 22.93 -11.88 5.73
C GLU A 246 22.50 -11.25 7.06
N LYS A 247 22.85 -9.97 7.22
CA LYS A 247 22.51 -9.18 8.40
C LYS A 247 21.79 -7.91 7.96
N PHE A 248 20.62 -7.67 8.52
CA PHE A 248 19.84 -6.45 8.31
C PHE A 248 20.12 -5.48 9.43
N ALA A 249 21.03 -4.53 9.21
CA ALA A 249 21.31 -3.48 10.17
C ALA A 249 20.09 -2.61 10.39
N CYS A 250 19.77 -2.34 11.62
CA CYS A 250 18.64 -1.55 12.07
C CYS A 250 19.11 -0.55 13.10
N TRP A 251 18.82 0.73 12.88
CA TRP A 251 19.19 1.74 13.86
C TRP A 251 18.18 1.78 15.01
N ASN A 252 18.67 1.91 16.24
CA ASN A 252 17.80 2.03 17.41
C ASN A 252 17.32 3.47 17.56
N TYR A 253 16.12 3.75 17.12
CA TYR A 253 15.48 5.05 17.24
C TYR A 253 15.29 5.42 18.74
N GLY A 254 16.12 6.30 19.25
CA GLY A 254 16.10 6.75 20.65
C GLY A 254 17.12 6.06 21.58
N GLY A 255 17.94 5.15 21.08
CA GLY A 255 18.84 4.30 21.91
C GLY A 255 20.34 4.57 21.79
N GLY A 256 20.79 5.79 21.61
CA GLY A 256 22.21 6.13 21.81
C GLY A 256 23.19 5.59 20.76
N GLY A 257 22.77 5.43 19.50
CA GLY A 257 23.68 5.18 18.37
C GLY A 257 24.21 3.75 18.24
N LYS A 258 23.59 2.78 18.88
CA LYS A 258 23.94 1.36 18.70
C LYS A 258 23.25 0.78 17.49
N THR A 259 24.00 0.14 16.60
CA THR A 259 23.45 -0.65 15.49
C THR A 259 22.76 -1.89 16.08
N GLU A 260 21.45 -1.99 15.85
CA GLU A 260 20.69 -3.20 16.09
C GLU A 260 20.54 -3.97 14.77
N PHE A 261 20.28 -5.27 14.87
CA PHE A 261 20.00 -6.10 13.71
C PHE A 261 18.57 -6.64 13.80
N ALA A 262 17.83 -6.51 12.70
CA ALA A 262 16.57 -7.22 12.54
C ALA A 262 16.82 -8.70 12.24
N ALA A 263 15.80 -9.53 12.49
CA ALA A 263 15.86 -10.94 12.16
C ALA A 263 16.11 -11.13 10.64
N ASN A 264 16.94 -12.12 10.31
CA ASN A 264 17.15 -12.50 8.92
C ASN A 264 15.95 -13.32 8.43
N ASP A 265 15.07 -12.67 7.72
CA ASP A 265 13.88 -13.27 7.09
C ASP A 265 14.13 -13.71 5.64
N GLY A 266 15.33 -13.47 5.09
CA GLY A 266 15.62 -13.66 3.67
C GLY A 266 14.96 -12.63 2.75
N GLY A 267 14.34 -11.60 3.31
CA GLY A 267 13.57 -10.59 2.60
C GLY A 267 14.39 -9.49 1.93
N GLN A 268 13.71 -8.39 1.67
CA GLN A 268 14.27 -7.21 1.04
C GLN A 268 15.16 -6.43 2.00
N ARG A 269 16.14 -5.71 1.43
CA ARG A 269 17.05 -4.85 2.19
C ARG A 269 16.31 -3.68 2.80
N MET A 270 16.91 -3.09 3.79
CA MET A 270 16.45 -1.84 4.40
C MET A 270 17.24 -0.68 3.81
N PRO A 271 16.66 0.12 2.90
CA PRO A 271 17.33 1.31 2.39
C PRO A 271 17.55 2.35 3.47
N GLY A 272 18.66 3.08 3.40
CA GLY A 272 19.07 4.01 4.44
C GLY A 272 19.42 3.30 5.77
N ASP A 273 19.31 4.02 6.86
CA ASP A 273 19.60 3.51 8.20
C ASP A 273 18.32 2.91 8.84
N CYS A 274 17.67 1.99 8.14
CA CYS A 274 16.52 1.21 8.61
C CYS A 274 15.21 2.00 8.82
N TRP A 275 15.26 3.14 9.46
CA TRP A 275 14.08 3.97 9.77
C TRP A 275 14.28 5.44 9.40
N GLU A 276 15.45 5.81 8.97
CA GLU A 276 15.70 7.19 8.59
C GLU A 276 15.02 7.50 7.25
N THR A 277 14.10 8.43 7.32
CA THR A 277 13.57 9.09 6.14
C THR A 277 14.66 9.93 5.50
N CYS A 278 14.58 10.09 4.18
CA CYS A 278 15.46 11.02 3.46
C CYS A 278 15.42 12.41 4.08
N ARG A 279 16.58 13.02 4.25
CA ARG A 279 16.73 14.37 4.81
C ARG A 279 16.69 15.48 3.76
N SER A 280 16.69 15.13 2.49
CA SER A 280 16.60 16.07 1.38
C SER A 280 15.99 15.42 0.14
N PHE A 281 15.42 16.22 -0.74
CA PHE A 281 14.89 15.74 -2.02
C PHE A 281 15.98 15.09 -2.88
N LYS A 282 17.20 15.62 -2.86
CA LYS A 282 18.35 15.03 -3.56
C LYS A 282 18.68 13.63 -3.06
N GLN A 283 18.64 13.41 -1.74
CA GLN A 283 18.87 12.09 -1.14
C GLN A 283 17.78 11.09 -1.53
N LEU A 284 16.53 11.53 -1.54
CA LEU A 284 15.38 10.72 -1.97
C LEU A 284 15.58 10.11 -3.37
N LEU A 285 16.17 10.88 -4.29
CA LEU A 285 16.39 10.45 -5.67
C LEU A 285 17.65 9.59 -5.85
N SER A 286 18.37 9.27 -4.78
CA SER A 286 19.56 8.43 -4.87
C SER A 286 19.21 6.96 -5.09
N LYS A 287 20.17 6.18 -5.62
CA LYS A 287 20.03 4.74 -5.83
C LYS A 287 19.75 3.96 -4.54
N GLU A 288 20.15 4.50 -3.39
CA GLU A 288 19.93 3.88 -2.08
C GLU A 288 18.45 3.63 -1.83
N TYR A 289 17.59 4.55 -2.21
CA TYR A 289 16.15 4.47 -1.97
C TYR A 289 15.37 3.87 -3.14
N THR A 290 16.04 3.51 -4.24
CA THR A 290 15.42 2.81 -5.36
C THR A 290 15.33 1.31 -5.02
N THR A 291 14.13 0.75 -5.08
CA THR A 291 13.87 -0.65 -4.75
C THR A 291 13.31 -1.45 -5.92
N GLY A 292 12.74 -0.77 -6.91
CA GLY A 292 12.16 -1.43 -8.07
C GLY A 292 12.04 -0.50 -9.28
N LYS A 293 11.57 -1.10 -10.37
CA LYS A 293 11.26 -0.39 -11.60
C LYS A 293 10.09 -1.08 -12.30
N VAL A 294 9.06 -0.34 -12.64
CA VAL A 294 8.00 -0.83 -13.52
C VAL A 294 8.55 -1.00 -14.93
N LEU A 295 8.41 -2.19 -15.49
CA LEU A 295 8.83 -2.54 -16.85
C LEU A 295 7.68 -2.46 -17.84
N GLY A 296 6.44 -2.52 -17.36
CA GLY A 296 5.25 -2.39 -18.18
C GLY A 296 3.99 -2.53 -17.35
N HIS A 297 2.96 -1.84 -17.78
CA HIS A 297 1.61 -1.94 -17.22
C HIS A 297 0.58 -1.64 -18.30
N GLY A 298 -0.65 -2.09 -18.09
CA GLY A 298 -1.75 -1.77 -18.96
C GLY A 298 -3.03 -2.50 -18.53
N PHE A 299 -4.12 -2.11 -19.13
CA PHE A 299 -5.42 -2.72 -18.91
C PHE A 299 -6.30 -2.45 -20.14
N GLY A 300 -7.24 -3.35 -20.41
CA GLY A 300 -8.07 -3.24 -21.59
C GLY A 300 -8.94 -4.48 -21.86
N PRO A 301 -9.58 -4.58 -23.05
CA PRO A 301 -9.55 -3.59 -24.13
C PRO A 301 -10.29 -2.29 -23.79
N ASP A 302 -11.34 -2.34 -22.96
CA ASP A 302 -12.03 -1.17 -22.44
C ASP A 302 -11.24 -0.57 -21.26
N THR A 303 -11.04 0.75 -21.26
CA THR A 303 -10.28 1.45 -20.21
C THR A 303 -11.08 1.65 -18.93
N TYR A 304 -12.40 1.59 -18.98
CA TYR A 304 -13.28 1.71 -17.80
C TYR A 304 -13.63 0.36 -17.19
N LYS A 305 -13.87 -0.66 -18.02
CA LYS A 305 -14.25 -2.01 -17.62
C LYS A 305 -13.34 -3.04 -18.28
N PRO A 306 -12.07 -3.07 -17.92
CA PRO A 306 -11.08 -3.93 -18.57
C PRO A 306 -11.34 -5.41 -18.27
N ASP A 307 -11.10 -6.26 -19.27
CA ASP A 307 -11.09 -7.71 -19.13
C ASP A 307 -9.77 -8.19 -18.47
N TYR A 308 -8.71 -7.40 -18.64
CA TYR A 308 -7.42 -7.68 -18.02
C TYR A 308 -6.73 -6.41 -17.52
N SER A 309 -5.92 -6.60 -16.49
CA SER A 309 -4.99 -5.56 -15.99
C SER A 309 -3.66 -6.23 -15.68
N TYR A 310 -2.55 -5.68 -16.18
CA TYR A 310 -1.24 -6.25 -15.92
C TYR A 310 -0.26 -5.21 -15.38
N LEU A 311 0.62 -5.70 -14.52
CA LEU A 311 1.74 -4.95 -13.96
C LEU A 311 2.98 -5.84 -13.95
N LYS A 312 4.07 -5.37 -14.54
CA LYS A 312 5.35 -6.07 -14.58
C LYS A 312 6.45 -5.16 -14.06
N GLY A 313 7.31 -5.69 -13.20
CA GLY A 313 8.43 -4.93 -12.67
C GLY A 313 9.68 -5.74 -12.40
N ASP A 314 10.77 -5.02 -12.25
CA ASP A 314 12.04 -5.49 -11.74
C ASP A 314 12.18 -5.04 -10.30
N ILE A 315 12.29 -5.97 -9.37
CA ILE A 315 12.46 -5.74 -7.93
C ILE A 315 13.84 -6.18 -7.44
N THR A 316 14.78 -6.37 -8.33
CA THR A 316 16.14 -6.82 -7.99
C THR A 316 16.79 -5.88 -6.98
N GLN A 317 16.62 -4.57 -7.16
CA GLN A 317 17.21 -3.57 -6.26
C GLN A 317 16.59 -3.52 -4.85
N ALA A 318 15.44 -4.18 -4.64
CA ALA A 318 14.90 -4.35 -3.31
C ALA A 318 15.72 -5.33 -2.46
N TYR A 319 16.54 -6.16 -3.07
CA TYR A 319 17.40 -7.12 -2.38
C TYR A 319 18.84 -6.64 -2.37
N THR A 320 19.66 -7.28 -1.51
CA THR A 320 21.12 -7.17 -1.53
C THR A 320 21.69 -7.99 -2.71
N GLU A 321 23.01 -8.03 -2.83
CA GLU A 321 23.71 -8.83 -3.86
C GLU A 321 23.42 -10.34 -3.82
N LYS A 322 22.69 -10.83 -2.83
CA LYS A 322 22.18 -12.22 -2.80
C LYS A 322 21.25 -12.52 -3.99
N VAL A 323 20.66 -11.49 -4.60
CA VAL A 323 19.78 -11.62 -5.76
C VAL A 323 20.38 -10.91 -6.97
N LYS A 324 20.63 -11.67 -8.03
CA LYS A 324 21.12 -11.17 -9.33
C LYS A 324 19.98 -10.66 -10.21
N GLU A 325 18.83 -11.29 -10.11
CA GLU A 325 17.63 -10.92 -10.86
C GLU A 325 16.37 -11.33 -10.08
N ALA A 326 15.44 -10.39 -9.88
CA ALA A 326 14.09 -10.68 -9.41
C ALA A 326 13.10 -9.83 -10.21
N LYS A 327 12.35 -10.49 -11.08
CA LYS A 327 11.28 -9.85 -11.87
C LYS A 327 9.97 -10.53 -11.57
N ARG A 328 8.94 -9.73 -11.35
CA ARG A 328 7.57 -10.19 -11.09
C ARG A 328 6.61 -9.61 -12.11
N SER A 329 5.71 -10.43 -12.58
CA SER A 329 4.63 -10.06 -13.49
C SER A 329 3.31 -10.50 -12.89
N PHE A 330 2.33 -9.61 -12.92
CA PHE A 330 0.97 -9.85 -12.51
C PHE A 330 0.04 -9.67 -13.72
N VAL A 331 -0.95 -10.55 -13.85
CA VAL A 331 -2.07 -10.37 -14.76
C VAL A 331 -3.35 -10.69 -14.00
N PHE A 332 -4.15 -9.67 -13.76
CA PHE A 332 -5.51 -9.83 -13.23
C PHE A 332 -6.49 -9.93 -14.39
N LEU A 333 -7.35 -10.94 -14.33
CA LEU A 333 -8.39 -11.21 -15.34
C LEU A 333 -9.77 -11.00 -14.72
N ASN A 334 -10.59 -10.23 -15.37
CA ASN A 334 -12.02 -10.16 -15.11
C ASN A 334 -12.70 -11.23 -16.00
N LEU A 335 -13.16 -12.31 -15.39
CA LEU A 335 -13.66 -13.47 -16.13
C LEU A 335 -15.14 -13.36 -16.47
N HIS A 336 -15.84 -12.35 -15.96
CA HIS A 336 -17.28 -12.15 -16.15
C HIS A 336 -18.14 -13.37 -15.83
N ALA A 337 -17.64 -14.26 -14.98
CA ALA A 337 -18.31 -15.50 -14.60
C ALA A 337 -18.71 -15.47 -13.12
N ALA A 338 -19.95 -15.82 -12.83
CA ALA A 338 -20.49 -15.72 -11.46
C ALA A 338 -19.78 -16.63 -10.46
N GLU A 339 -19.33 -17.82 -10.88
CA GLU A 339 -18.67 -18.80 -10.01
C GLU A 339 -17.19 -18.46 -9.78
N VAL A 340 -16.51 -17.90 -10.79
CA VAL A 340 -15.11 -17.51 -10.75
C VAL A 340 -14.99 -16.13 -11.39
N PRO A 341 -15.30 -15.06 -10.65
CA PRO A 341 -15.38 -13.73 -11.24
C PRO A 341 -14.03 -13.13 -11.63
N GLY A 342 -12.93 -13.59 -11.05
CA GLY A 342 -11.59 -13.10 -11.38
C GLY A 342 -10.49 -14.11 -11.14
N ALA A 343 -9.37 -13.90 -11.80
CA ALA A 343 -8.15 -14.68 -11.60
C ALA A 343 -6.92 -13.75 -11.56
N LEU A 344 -5.95 -14.09 -10.74
CA LEU A 344 -4.64 -13.43 -10.70
C LEU A 344 -3.56 -14.42 -11.08
N ILE A 345 -2.81 -14.12 -12.12
CA ILE A 345 -1.61 -14.86 -12.54
C ILE A 345 -0.40 -14.10 -12.01
N VAL A 346 0.45 -14.79 -11.26
CA VAL A 346 1.74 -14.25 -10.78
C VAL A 346 2.84 -15.06 -11.39
N PHE A 347 3.76 -14.41 -12.09
CA PHE A 347 4.92 -15.05 -12.71
C PHE A 347 6.21 -14.39 -12.24
N ASP A 348 7.13 -15.19 -11.70
CA ASP A 348 8.39 -14.75 -11.15
C ASP A 348 9.59 -15.33 -11.90
N LYS A 349 10.59 -14.48 -12.13
CA LYS A 349 11.94 -14.90 -12.52
C LYS A 349 12.90 -14.46 -11.43
N VAL A 350 13.49 -15.43 -10.71
CA VAL A 350 14.40 -15.17 -9.59
C VAL A 350 15.72 -15.91 -9.81
N VAL A 351 16.82 -15.14 -9.83
CA VAL A 351 18.19 -15.66 -9.91
C VAL A 351 18.96 -15.20 -8.69
N SER A 352 19.32 -16.13 -7.80
CA SER A 352 20.18 -15.85 -6.64
C SER A 352 21.66 -15.82 -7.04
N SER A 353 22.50 -15.18 -6.24
CA SER A 353 23.95 -15.18 -6.44
C SER A 353 24.58 -16.54 -6.13
N ASP A 354 23.98 -17.29 -5.21
CA ASP A 354 24.34 -18.66 -4.88
C ASP A 354 23.14 -19.59 -5.10
N PRO A 355 23.28 -20.69 -5.85
CA PRO A 355 22.20 -21.66 -6.07
C PRO A 355 21.72 -22.35 -4.78
N GLN A 356 22.54 -22.39 -3.73
CA GLN A 356 22.19 -22.96 -2.42
C GLN A 356 21.19 -22.08 -1.63
N PHE A 357 21.05 -20.83 -1.99
CA PHE A 357 20.09 -19.94 -1.30
C PHE A 357 18.66 -20.42 -1.54
N LYS A 358 17.97 -20.77 -0.45
CA LYS A 358 16.56 -21.16 -0.49
C LYS A 358 15.70 -20.00 -0.93
N LYS A 359 14.70 -20.28 -1.77
CA LYS A 359 13.73 -19.31 -2.28
C LYS A 359 12.35 -19.69 -1.77
N PHE A 360 11.61 -18.68 -1.28
CA PHE A 360 10.25 -18.88 -0.80
C PHE A 360 9.32 -17.89 -1.51
N TRP A 361 8.20 -18.39 -1.96
CA TRP A 361 7.07 -17.62 -2.44
C TRP A 361 6.00 -17.61 -1.33
N LEU A 362 5.56 -16.44 -0.92
CA LEU A 362 4.70 -16.28 0.25
C LEU A 362 3.27 -15.94 -0.14
N LEU A 363 2.31 -16.52 0.56
CA LEU A 363 0.92 -16.09 0.58
C LEU A 363 0.40 -16.19 2.02
N HIS A 364 -0.17 -15.09 2.49
CA HIS A 364 -0.75 -14.98 3.82
C HIS A 364 -2.28 -15.02 3.75
N SER A 365 -2.89 -15.73 4.66
CA SER A 365 -4.33 -15.82 4.81
C SER A 365 -4.73 -15.76 6.29
N ILE A 366 -5.97 -15.32 6.57
CA ILE A 366 -6.49 -15.34 7.94
C ILE A 366 -6.83 -16.76 8.35
N GLU A 367 -7.45 -17.51 7.44
CA GLU A 367 -7.85 -18.89 7.67
C GLU A 367 -6.76 -19.86 7.22
N GLU A 368 -6.67 -21.00 7.90
CA GLU A 368 -5.74 -22.06 7.55
C GLU A 368 -6.04 -22.60 6.13
N PRO A 369 -5.06 -22.63 5.22
CA PRO A 369 -5.26 -23.18 3.89
C PRO A 369 -5.33 -24.72 3.90
N VAL A 370 -6.13 -25.27 2.99
CA VAL A 370 -6.14 -26.71 2.68
C VAL A 370 -5.22 -26.96 1.51
N ILE A 371 -4.23 -27.84 1.68
CA ILE A 371 -3.20 -28.17 0.66
C ILE A 371 -3.53 -29.52 0.04
N GLU A 372 -3.54 -29.59 -1.29
CA GLU A 372 -3.78 -30.80 -2.10
C GLU A 372 -2.79 -30.86 -3.27
N GLY A 373 -1.66 -31.50 -3.07
CA GLY A 373 -0.59 -31.58 -4.08
C GLY A 373 0.00 -30.22 -4.41
N ASN A 374 -0.12 -29.79 -5.67
CA ASN A 374 0.33 -28.47 -6.13
C ASN A 374 -0.72 -27.36 -6.04
N ARG A 375 -1.77 -27.60 -5.25
CA ARG A 375 -2.89 -26.67 -5.02
C ARG A 375 -3.06 -26.39 -3.55
N PHE A 376 -3.57 -25.22 -3.26
CA PHE A 376 -4.10 -24.91 -1.92
C PHE A 376 -5.30 -23.98 -2.02
N THR A 377 -6.22 -24.13 -1.08
CA THR A 377 -7.49 -23.38 -1.03
C THR A 377 -7.59 -22.64 0.28
N VAL A 378 -7.86 -21.34 0.17
CA VAL A 378 -8.23 -20.48 1.31
C VAL A 378 -9.73 -20.22 1.25
N ARG A 379 -10.43 -20.41 2.36
CA ARG A 379 -11.87 -20.09 2.50
C ARG A 379 -12.07 -19.11 3.63
N ARG A 380 -12.84 -18.08 3.38
CA ARG A 380 -13.19 -17.06 4.37
C ARG A 380 -14.71 -16.92 4.43
N THR A 381 -15.28 -17.20 5.59
CA THR A 381 -16.72 -16.98 5.85
C THR A 381 -16.87 -15.80 6.81
N LYS A 382 -17.61 -14.77 6.40
CA LYS A 382 -17.91 -13.61 7.21
C LYS A 382 -19.34 -13.15 6.91
N ASN A 383 -20.14 -12.93 7.96
CA ASN A 383 -21.52 -12.43 7.85
C ASN A 383 -22.42 -13.24 6.88
N GLY A 384 -22.20 -14.56 6.77
CA GLY A 384 -22.96 -15.43 5.88
C GLY A 384 -22.40 -15.52 4.44
N ASP A 385 -21.51 -14.64 4.03
CA ASP A 385 -20.82 -14.70 2.74
C ASP A 385 -19.56 -15.56 2.85
N THR A 386 -19.29 -16.33 1.80
CA THR A 386 -18.08 -17.16 1.71
C THR A 386 -17.29 -16.77 0.49
N GLY A 387 -16.08 -16.22 0.75
CA GLY A 387 -15.04 -16.03 -0.26
C GLY A 387 -14.14 -17.27 -0.34
N MET A 388 -13.72 -17.61 -1.55
CA MET A 388 -12.78 -18.71 -1.78
C MET A 388 -11.70 -18.29 -2.77
N LEU A 389 -10.46 -18.63 -2.45
CA LEU A 389 -9.30 -18.51 -3.32
C LEU A 389 -8.69 -19.89 -3.52
N GLN A 390 -8.64 -20.35 -4.76
CA GLN A 390 -7.92 -21.56 -5.13
C GLN A 390 -6.63 -21.17 -5.84
N ASN A 391 -5.51 -21.62 -5.29
CA ASN A 391 -4.18 -21.41 -5.86
C ASN A 391 -3.67 -22.68 -6.53
N HIS A 392 -3.05 -22.50 -7.69
CA HIS A 392 -2.38 -23.56 -8.44
C HIS A 392 -0.93 -23.17 -8.67
N VAL A 393 0.00 -23.95 -8.18
CA VAL A 393 1.43 -23.81 -8.48
C VAL A 393 1.70 -24.51 -9.81
N LEU A 394 1.95 -23.73 -10.85
CA LEU A 394 2.21 -24.24 -12.21
C LEU A 394 3.71 -24.42 -12.45
N LEU A 395 4.52 -23.54 -11.87
CA LEU A 395 5.98 -23.56 -11.96
C LEU A 395 6.57 -23.25 -10.58
N PRO A 396 7.74 -23.88 -10.22
CA PRO A 396 8.40 -24.95 -10.95
C PRO A 396 7.53 -26.21 -11.02
N GLU A 397 7.84 -27.11 -11.97
CA GLU A 397 7.12 -28.38 -12.13
C GLU A 397 7.12 -29.20 -10.82
N THR A 398 6.12 -30.05 -10.68
CA THR A 398 5.91 -30.91 -9.51
C THR A 398 7.20 -31.68 -9.14
N GLY A 399 7.57 -31.60 -7.87
CA GLY A 399 8.81 -32.20 -7.35
C GLY A 399 9.98 -31.21 -7.17
N ASN A 400 9.92 -30.04 -7.80
CA ASN A 400 10.92 -28.98 -7.64
C ASN A 400 10.49 -27.86 -6.67
N ALA A 401 9.26 -27.92 -6.17
CA ALA A 401 8.75 -27.05 -5.12
C ALA A 401 7.88 -27.82 -4.15
N GLN A 402 7.84 -27.37 -2.91
CA GLN A 402 7.00 -27.91 -1.85
C GLN A 402 6.12 -26.78 -1.33
N ILE A 403 4.84 -27.07 -1.08
CA ILE A 403 3.92 -26.16 -0.41
C ILE A 403 3.91 -26.53 1.07
N GLU A 404 4.27 -25.57 1.91
CA GLU A 404 4.24 -25.71 3.35
C GLU A 404 3.31 -24.64 3.95
N LYS A 405 2.59 -24.99 5.00
CA LYS A 405 1.86 -24.02 5.80
C LYS A 405 2.58 -23.76 7.10
N VAL A 406 2.72 -22.51 7.43
CA VAL A 406 3.39 -22.03 8.65
C VAL A 406 2.45 -21.07 9.37
N GLY A 407 2.36 -21.22 10.69
CA GLY A 407 1.50 -20.39 11.52
C GLY A 407 0.42 -21.22 12.21
N GLY A 408 -0.61 -20.55 12.69
CA GLY A 408 -1.66 -21.14 13.50
C GLY A 408 -1.64 -20.60 14.93
N LYS A 409 -2.41 -21.24 15.81
CA LYS A 409 -2.41 -20.90 17.24
C LYS A 409 -1.12 -21.41 17.86
N GLY A 410 -0.17 -20.51 18.07
CA GLY A 410 1.01 -20.73 18.91
C GLY A 410 0.81 -20.06 20.23
#